data_9b2cd60465ce9fb37669da2f58ee51ca
#
_entry.id   9b2cd60465ce9fb37669da2f58ee51ca
#
_cell.length_a   1.000
_cell.length_b   1.000
_cell.length_c   1.000
_cell.angle_alpha   90.00
_cell.angle_beta   90.00
_cell.angle_gamma   90.00
#
_symmetry.space_group_name_H-M   'P 1'
#
loop_
_entity.id
_entity.type
_entity.pdbx_description
1 polymer ?
#
loop_
_entity_poly.entity_id
_entity_poly.type
_entity_poly.pdbx_seq_one_letter_code
_entity_poly.pdbx_strand_id
1 'polypeptide(L)'
;MSERILVVGPSWVGDMVMAQSLFMTLKQRSPGCRISVLAPAWSQPIIERMPEVEEALALPAGHGDFALKARWQLGRSLRGRFDRAIVLPRSWKAALVPFFARIPVRVGFTGEQRYGLLTDCRKLDKSVLDQTVKRFTSLGLPVEEANPPAGIPEPALVTDSANQLRLRGELGLVAPPAPIIGMMPGAEYGPAKQWPLAHFRALAESLTRQGAEVRIFGGPKDVAAGEEIAQGLAGVHNLCGKTRLADAVDLIAECREVVSNDSGLMHVAAALGARIQGIYGSSSPHYTPPLTANREIHWLALECSPCFKRVCPLGHTNCLNHIAPERLLTAISLDEDAR
;
A
#
# COMPACT_ATOMS: atom_id res chain seq x y z
N MET A 1 1.21 -7.91 32.52
CA MET A 1 1.34 -8.80 31.35
C MET A 1 1.19 -7.93 30.11
N SER A 2 1.97 -8.18 29.06
CA SER A 2 1.87 -7.44 27.80
C SER A 2 0.58 -7.79 27.07
N GLU A 3 -0.16 -6.80 26.55
CA GLU A 3 -1.38 -7.00 25.81
C GLU A 3 -1.09 -7.70 24.46
N ARG A 4 -1.86 -8.74 24.12
CA ARG A 4 -1.75 -9.50 22.88
C ARG A 4 -2.88 -9.07 21.96
N ILE A 5 -2.52 -8.46 20.82
CA ILE A 5 -3.47 -7.82 19.91
C ILE A 5 -3.49 -8.59 18.59
N LEU A 6 -4.68 -9.01 18.16
CA LEU A 6 -4.89 -9.50 16.80
C LEU A 6 -5.44 -8.36 15.92
N VAL A 7 -4.72 -7.97 14.88
CA VAL A 7 -5.27 -7.07 13.87
C VAL A 7 -5.74 -7.88 12.66
N VAL A 8 -7.03 -7.79 12.34
CA VAL A 8 -7.54 -8.31 11.07
C VAL A 8 -7.28 -7.24 10.01
N GLY A 9 -6.29 -7.50 9.18
CA GLY A 9 -5.77 -6.58 8.18
C GLY A 9 -6.62 -6.47 6.92
N PRO A 10 -6.41 -5.42 6.13
CA PRO A 10 -7.02 -5.25 4.81
C PRO A 10 -6.40 -6.21 3.79
N SER A 11 -7.07 -6.36 2.64
CA SER A 11 -6.62 -7.25 1.57
C SER A 11 -5.73 -6.57 0.52
N TRP A 12 -5.75 -5.24 0.43
CA TRP A 12 -4.98 -4.47 -0.52
C TRP A 12 -3.60 -4.13 0.05
N VAL A 13 -2.55 -4.24 -0.77
CA VAL A 13 -1.16 -3.96 -0.38
C VAL A 13 -1.02 -2.52 0.15
N GLY A 14 -1.56 -1.52 -0.55
CA GLY A 14 -1.49 -0.13 -0.11
C GLY A 14 -2.21 0.12 1.22
N ASP A 15 -3.39 -0.47 1.40
CA ASP A 15 -4.13 -0.38 2.68
C ASP A 15 -3.34 -1.07 3.81
N MET A 16 -2.64 -2.19 3.51
CA MET A 16 -1.81 -2.88 4.50
C MET A 16 -0.62 -2.01 4.93
N VAL A 17 0.04 -1.33 3.98
CA VAL A 17 1.10 -0.36 4.32
C VAL A 17 0.55 0.75 5.19
N MET A 18 -0.60 1.34 4.83
CA MET A 18 -1.25 2.37 5.67
C MET A 18 -1.65 1.85 7.06
N ALA A 19 -1.94 0.55 7.20
CA ALA A 19 -2.25 -0.06 8.51
C ALA A 19 -1.04 -0.08 9.46
N GLN A 20 0.20 0.02 8.96
CA GLN A 20 1.39 0.10 9.81
C GLN A 20 1.36 1.31 10.74
N SER A 21 0.77 2.44 10.31
CA SER A 21 0.58 3.62 11.18
C SER A 21 -0.20 3.27 12.46
N LEU A 22 -1.18 2.36 12.39
CA LEU A 22 -1.86 1.84 13.56
C LEU A 22 -0.91 1.01 14.43
N PHE A 23 -0.09 0.14 13.82
CA PHE A 23 0.83 -0.73 14.58
C PHE A 23 1.87 0.11 15.32
N MET A 24 2.44 1.12 14.65
CA MET A 24 3.35 2.08 15.27
C MET A 24 2.68 2.85 16.41
N THR A 25 1.44 3.31 16.23
CA THR A 25 0.67 4.00 17.28
C THR A 25 0.45 3.09 18.48
N LEU A 26 0.11 1.82 18.27
CA LEU A 26 -0.06 0.84 19.36
C LEU A 26 1.25 0.61 20.12
N LYS A 27 2.37 0.49 19.41
CA LYS A 27 3.71 0.33 20.03
C LYS A 27 4.17 1.59 20.77
N GLN A 28 3.89 2.77 20.26
CA GLN A 28 4.20 4.05 20.94
C GLN A 28 3.44 4.17 22.28
N ARG A 29 2.18 3.76 22.30
CA ARG A 29 1.33 3.81 23.51
C ARG A 29 1.62 2.68 24.49
N SER A 30 1.97 1.52 23.99
CA SER A 30 2.27 0.32 24.80
C SER A 30 3.44 -0.44 24.17
N PRO A 31 4.70 -0.07 24.45
CA PRO A 31 5.88 -0.68 23.83
C PRO A 31 5.95 -2.20 24.00
N GLY A 32 5.39 -2.71 25.09
CA GLY A 32 5.35 -4.14 25.38
C GLY A 32 4.19 -4.90 24.70
N CYS A 33 3.27 -4.25 23.99
CA CYS A 33 2.18 -4.97 23.34
C CYS A 33 2.72 -5.88 22.21
N ARG A 34 2.05 -7.03 22.01
CA ARG A 34 2.40 -8.02 20.99
C ARG A 34 1.34 -7.99 19.90
N ILE A 35 1.75 -7.68 18.67
CA ILE A 35 0.85 -7.50 17.53
C ILE A 35 1.00 -8.68 16.59
N SER A 36 -0.11 -9.41 16.35
CA SER A 36 -0.22 -10.40 15.27
C SER A 36 -1.20 -9.88 14.23
N VAL A 37 -0.89 -10.04 12.94
CA VAL A 37 -1.73 -9.56 11.84
C VAL A 37 -2.30 -10.74 11.06
N LEU A 38 -3.63 -10.83 10.99
CA LEU A 38 -4.35 -11.80 10.18
C LEU A 38 -4.74 -11.18 8.84
N ALA A 39 -4.16 -11.66 7.76
CA ALA A 39 -4.39 -11.13 6.41
C ALA A 39 -4.28 -12.24 5.34
N PRO A 40 -4.74 -12.00 4.10
CA PRO A 40 -4.51 -12.92 3.00
C PRO A 40 -3.02 -13.22 2.77
N ALA A 41 -2.72 -14.43 2.32
CA ALA A 41 -1.34 -14.90 2.16
C ALA A 41 -0.47 -13.99 1.26
N TRP A 42 -1.04 -13.36 0.24
CA TRP A 42 -0.30 -12.44 -0.64
C TRP A 42 0.14 -11.13 0.03
N SER A 43 -0.46 -10.76 1.18
CA SER A 43 -0.06 -9.57 1.96
C SER A 43 1.05 -9.87 2.97
N GLN A 44 1.33 -11.14 3.27
CA GLN A 44 2.34 -11.53 4.28
C GLN A 44 3.72 -10.93 4.02
N PRO A 45 4.26 -10.91 2.78
CA PRO A 45 5.58 -10.34 2.52
C PRO A 45 5.71 -8.86 2.92
N ILE A 46 4.61 -8.10 2.92
CA ILE A 46 4.60 -6.70 3.41
C ILE A 46 4.58 -6.67 4.94
N ILE A 47 3.77 -7.53 5.56
CA ILE A 47 3.64 -7.60 7.02
C ILE A 47 4.96 -8.01 7.67
N GLU A 48 5.69 -8.93 7.07
CA GLU A 48 7.01 -9.40 7.51
C GLU A 48 8.09 -8.30 7.45
N ARG A 49 7.84 -7.22 6.72
CA ARG A 49 8.70 -6.03 6.64
C ARG A 49 8.31 -4.93 7.64
N MET A 50 7.37 -5.20 8.55
CA MET A 50 6.91 -4.27 9.59
C MET A 50 7.47 -4.66 10.96
N PRO A 51 8.45 -3.91 11.52
CA PRO A 51 9.09 -4.28 12.80
C PRO A 51 8.14 -4.38 14.00
N GLU A 52 7.00 -3.71 13.92
CA GLU A 52 5.98 -3.71 14.97
C GLU A 52 5.25 -5.05 15.11
N VAL A 53 5.24 -5.85 14.03
CA VAL A 53 4.47 -7.10 13.93
C VAL A 53 5.33 -8.28 14.35
N GLU A 54 4.84 -9.05 15.30
CA GLU A 54 5.53 -10.25 15.79
C GLU A 54 5.17 -11.51 14.99
N GLU A 55 3.95 -11.57 14.47
CA GLU A 55 3.46 -12.75 13.75
C GLU A 55 2.50 -12.37 12.64
N ALA A 56 2.76 -12.87 11.42
CA ALA A 56 1.86 -12.79 10.30
C ALA A 56 1.05 -14.09 10.17
N LEU A 57 -0.27 -14.00 10.31
CA LEU A 57 -1.21 -15.12 10.22
C LEU A 57 -1.91 -15.12 8.86
N ALA A 58 -1.83 -16.24 8.13
CA ALA A 58 -2.55 -16.38 6.87
C ALA A 58 -4.04 -16.62 7.09
N LEU A 59 -4.88 -15.80 6.46
CA LEU A 59 -6.30 -16.09 6.34
C LEU A 59 -6.49 -17.18 5.26
N PRO A 60 -7.03 -18.35 5.59
CA PRO A 60 -7.22 -19.46 4.64
C PRO A 60 -8.48 -19.22 3.78
N ALA A 61 -8.50 -18.12 3.04
CA ALA A 61 -9.61 -17.75 2.15
C ALA A 61 -9.09 -16.90 0.99
N GLY A 62 -9.54 -17.20 -0.22
CA GLY A 62 -9.27 -16.40 -1.42
C GLY A 62 -9.98 -15.04 -1.39
N HIS A 63 -9.66 -14.19 -2.39
CA HIS A 63 -10.35 -12.92 -2.55
C HIS A 63 -11.84 -13.16 -2.88
N GLY A 64 -12.73 -12.58 -2.08
CA GLY A 64 -14.18 -12.77 -2.25
C GLY A 64 -14.75 -13.99 -1.53
N ASP A 65 -13.96 -14.99 -1.19
CA ASP A 65 -14.43 -16.21 -0.56
C ASP A 65 -15.01 -16.00 0.84
N PHE A 66 -16.13 -16.64 1.10
CA PHE A 66 -16.73 -16.65 2.41
C PHE A 66 -15.98 -17.58 3.38
N ALA A 67 -15.63 -18.80 2.94
CA ALA A 67 -14.83 -19.81 3.63
C ALA A 67 -15.18 -19.96 5.14
N LEU A 68 -16.47 -20.09 5.48
CA LEU A 68 -16.96 -20.13 6.87
C LEU A 68 -16.28 -21.19 7.73
N LYS A 69 -16.16 -22.42 7.20
CA LYS A 69 -15.53 -23.55 7.92
C LYS A 69 -14.07 -23.23 8.25
N ALA A 70 -13.33 -22.71 7.29
CA ALA A 70 -11.91 -22.35 7.50
C ALA A 70 -11.75 -21.21 8.51
N ARG A 71 -12.61 -20.19 8.46
CA ARG A 71 -12.63 -19.10 9.45
C ARG A 71 -12.98 -19.59 10.85
N TRP A 72 -13.93 -20.53 10.95
CA TRP A 72 -14.32 -21.15 12.22
C TRP A 72 -13.17 -22.00 12.79
N GLN A 73 -12.53 -22.83 11.96
CA GLN A 73 -11.38 -23.65 12.39
C GLN A 73 -10.23 -22.78 12.87
N LEU A 74 -9.86 -21.75 12.10
CA LEU A 74 -8.82 -20.80 12.47
C LEU A 74 -9.20 -20.06 13.76
N GLY A 75 -10.43 -19.55 13.86
CA GLY A 75 -10.87 -18.88 15.08
C GLY A 75 -10.77 -19.78 16.32
N ARG A 76 -11.13 -21.07 16.20
CA ARG A 76 -10.97 -22.05 17.29
C ARG A 76 -9.51 -22.28 17.70
N SER A 77 -8.59 -22.35 16.74
CA SER A 77 -7.15 -22.54 17.03
C SER A 77 -6.50 -21.31 17.70
N LEU A 78 -7.11 -20.12 17.54
CA LEU A 78 -6.64 -18.88 18.14
C LEU A 78 -7.23 -18.57 19.52
N ARG A 79 -8.07 -19.45 20.10
CA ARG A 79 -8.68 -19.22 21.42
C ARG A 79 -7.63 -19.05 22.51
N GLY A 80 -7.84 -18.03 23.37
CA GLY A 80 -6.95 -17.74 24.49
C GLY A 80 -5.60 -17.12 24.10
N ARG A 81 -5.34 -16.89 22.82
CA ARG A 81 -4.09 -16.29 22.35
C ARG A 81 -4.07 -14.76 22.44
N PHE A 82 -5.21 -14.11 22.36
CA PHE A 82 -5.33 -12.66 22.23
C PHE A 82 -6.28 -12.06 23.26
N ASP A 83 -5.96 -10.86 23.70
CA ASP A 83 -6.73 -10.09 24.68
C ASP A 83 -7.66 -9.09 23.96
N ARG A 84 -7.22 -8.57 22.80
CA ARG A 84 -7.96 -7.63 21.96
C ARG A 84 -7.82 -7.99 20.49
N ALA A 85 -8.88 -7.71 19.71
CA ALA A 85 -8.84 -7.74 18.25
C ALA A 85 -9.26 -6.38 17.68
N ILE A 86 -8.56 -5.91 16.65
CA ILE A 86 -8.89 -4.71 15.87
C ILE A 86 -9.21 -5.16 14.45
N VAL A 87 -10.45 -4.89 13.99
CA VAL A 87 -10.96 -5.38 12.70
C VAL A 87 -11.05 -4.23 11.72
N LEU A 88 -10.03 -4.08 10.85
CA LEU A 88 -9.91 -2.97 9.90
C LEU A 88 -10.93 -3.04 8.75
N PRO A 89 -11.15 -4.20 8.08
CA PRO A 89 -12.17 -4.30 7.04
C PRO A 89 -13.56 -4.16 7.64
N ARG A 90 -14.47 -3.52 6.87
CA ARG A 90 -15.84 -3.24 7.36
C ARG A 90 -16.84 -4.35 7.04
N SER A 91 -16.44 -5.42 6.37
CA SER A 91 -17.30 -6.57 6.11
C SER A 91 -17.57 -7.38 7.37
N TRP A 92 -18.77 -7.96 7.49
CA TRP A 92 -19.13 -8.81 8.62
C TRP A 92 -18.25 -10.05 8.70
N LYS A 93 -17.88 -10.63 7.56
CA LYS A 93 -17.02 -11.82 7.48
C LYS A 93 -15.61 -11.59 8.08
N ALA A 94 -15.12 -10.35 8.09
CA ALA A 94 -13.83 -10.02 8.70
C ALA A 94 -13.84 -10.17 10.23
N ALA A 95 -14.99 -10.02 10.87
CA ALA A 95 -15.13 -10.16 12.31
C ALA A 95 -15.33 -11.62 12.77
N LEU A 96 -15.51 -12.58 11.87
CA LEU A 96 -15.81 -13.97 12.24
C LEU A 96 -14.65 -14.68 12.93
N VAL A 97 -13.41 -14.50 12.48
CA VAL A 97 -12.25 -15.16 13.12
C VAL A 97 -12.09 -14.69 14.57
N PRO A 98 -12.04 -13.37 14.87
CA PRO A 98 -12.01 -12.90 16.26
C PRO A 98 -13.21 -13.35 17.11
N PHE A 99 -14.40 -13.42 16.51
CA PHE A 99 -15.59 -13.91 17.18
C PHE A 99 -15.47 -15.40 17.56
N PHE A 100 -15.07 -16.27 16.64
CA PHE A 100 -14.87 -17.70 16.91
C PHE A 100 -13.70 -17.98 17.84
N ALA A 101 -12.68 -17.10 17.82
CA ALA A 101 -11.57 -17.12 18.77
C ALA A 101 -11.98 -16.71 20.20
N ARG A 102 -13.20 -16.18 20.37
CA ARG A 102 -13.74 -15.67 21.65
C ARG A 102 -12.86 -14.58 22.26
N ILE A 103 -12.25 -13.74 21.42
CA ILE A 103 -11.45 -12.61 21.89
C ILE A 103 -12.39 -11.64 22.62
N PRO A 104 -12.09 -11.27 23.89
CA PRO A 104 -13.04 -10.53 24.72
C PRO A 104 -13.33 -9.12 24.19
N VAL A 105 -12.33 -8.40 23.71
CA VAL A 105 -12.46 -7.05 23.13
C VAL A 105 -12.29 -7.13 21.63
N ARG A 106 -13.31 -6.75 20.87
CA ARG A 106 -13.31 -6.78 19.41
C ARG A 106 -13.77 -5.43 18.87
N VAL A 107 -12.78 -4.61 18.46
CA VAL A 107 -12.97 -3.22 18.03
C VAL A 107 -13.13 -3.15 16.51
N GLY A 108 -14.02 -2.31 16.00
CA GLY A 108 -14.14 -2.04 14.57
C GLY A 108 -15.26 -1.05 14.27
N PHE A 109 -15.26 -0.47 13.08
CA PHE A 109 -16.35 0.40 12.65
C PHE A 109 -17.62 -0.39 12.32
N THR A 110 -18.80 0.22 12.53
CA THR A 110 -20.07 -0.29 12.02
C THR A 110 -20.00 -0.46 10.51
N GLY A 111 -20.49 -1.58 10.02
CA GLY A 111 -20.59 -1.92 8.61
C GLY A 111 -21.28 -3.27 8.48
N GLU A 112 -21.98 -3.51 7.38
CA GLU A 112 -22.66 -4.77 7.06
C GLU A 112 -23.35 -5.46 8.26
N GLN A 113 -24.00 -4.69 9.15
CA GLN A 113 -24.79 -5.17 10.29
C GLN A 113 -24.05 -6.16 11.21
N ARG A 114 -22.75 -6.00 11.45
CA ARG A 114 -21.92 -6.90 12.30
C ARG A 114 -22.06 -6.68 13.81
N TYR A 115 -23.25 -6.25 14.24
CA TYR A 115 -23.62 -6.17 15.64
C TYR A 115 -23.56 -7.56 16.30
N GLY A 116 -23.02 -7.64 17.52
CA GLY A 116 -22.78 -8.91 18.23
C GLY A 116 -21.47 -9.63 17.82
N LEU A 117 -20.93 -9.39 16.61
CA LEU A 117 -19.60 -9.88 16.24
C LEU A 117 -18.48 -8.99 16.84
N LEU A 118 -18.72 -7.70 16.93
CA LEU A 118 -17.86 -6.74 17.62
C LEU A 118 -18.39 -6.45 19.02
N THR A 119 -17.51 -6.13 19.97
CA THR A 119 -17.85 -5.68 21.32
C THR A 119 -17.69 -4.17 21.49
N ASP A 120 -16.76 -3.55 20.75
CA ASP A 120 -16.61 -2.10 20.58
C ASP A 120 -16.90 -1.75 19.13
N CYS A 121 -18.17 -1.39 18.86
CA CYS A 121 -18.66 -1.10 17.50
C CYS A 121 -18.76 0.41 17.30
N ARG A 122 -17.78 1.00 16.64
CA ARG A 122 -17.66 2.45 16.45
C ARG A 122 -18.40 2.94 15.21
N LYS A 123 -19.02 4.11 15.30
CA LYS A 123 -19.62 4.78 14.15
C LYS A 123 -18.51 5.52 13.37
N LEU A 124 -18.44 5.28 12.06
CA LEU A 124 -17.49 5.98 11.20
C LEU A 124 -18.05 7.35 10.78
N ASP A 125 -17.44 8.42 11.28
CA ASP A 125 -17.64 9.75 10.74
C ASP A 125 -16.63 10.02 9.63
N LYS A 126 -17.11 10.05 8.37
CA LYS A 126 -16.26 10.24 7.20
C LYS A 126 -15.84 11.69 7.00
N SER A 127 -16.52 12.65 7.64
CA SER A 127 -16.17 14.07 7.55
C SER A 127 -14.92 14.40 8.36
N VAL A 128 -14.66 13.62 9.41
CA VAL A 128 -13.50 13.75 10.29
C VAL A 128 -12.42 12.72 9.94
N LEU A 129 -12.83 11.46 9.76
CA LEU A 129 -11.95 10.35 9.33
C LEU A 129 -12.00 10.21 7.81
N ASP A 130 -11.59 11.26 7.11
CA ASP A 130 -11.63 11.41 5.66
C ASP A 130 -10.57 10.57 4.93
N GLN A 131 -9.49 10.16 5.63
CA GLN A 131 -8.41 9.33 5.09
C GLN A 131 -8.46 7.89 5.63
N THR A 132 -8.02 6.93 4.81
CA THR A 132 -7.92 5.52 5.21
C THR A 132 -7.03 5.35 6.43
N VAL A 133 -5.87 6.00 6.46
CA VAL A 133 -4.94 5.92 7.59
C VAL A 133 -5.55 6.44 8.90
N LYS A 134 -6.31 7.56 8.84
CA LYS A 134 -7.04 8.08 10.01
C LYS A 134 -8.02 7.05 10.57
N ARG A 135 -8.75 6.35 9.68
CA ARG A 135 -9.69 5.29 10.07
C ARG A 135 -8.99 4.13 10.76
N PHE A 136 -7.85 3.69 10.23
CA PHE A 136 -7.11 2.58 10.83
C PHE A 136 -6.55 2.97 12.19
N THR A 137 -5.85 4.10 12.29
CA THR A 137 -5.23 4.58 13.52
C THR A 137 -6.27 4.84 14.61
N SER A 138 -7.42 5.40 14.27
CA SER A 138 -8.50 5.69 15.24
C SER A 138 -9.01 4.44 15.97
N LEU A 139 -8.97 3.25 15.35
CA LEU A 139 -9.41 1.99 15.99
C LEU A 139 -8.43 1.49 17.07
N GLY A 140 -7.18 1.96 17.05
CA GLY A 140 -6.19 1.65 18.09
C GLY A 140 -6.25 2.56 19.33
N LEU A 141 -6.97 3.69 19.24
CA LEU A 141 -7.04 4.72 20.24
C LEU A 141 -8.32 4.62 21.10
N PRO A 142 -8.33 5.17 22.34
CA PRO A 142 -9.57 5.45 23.07
C PRO A 142 -10.51 6.35 22.23
N VAL A 143 -11.80 6.26 22.46
CA VAL A 143 -12.81 6.97 21.66
C VAL A 143 -12.60 8.49 21.71
N GLU A 144 -12.16 9.01 22.85
CA GLU A 144 -11.93 10.44 23.11
C GLU A 144 -10.74 11.01 22.29
N GLU A 145 -9.78 10.17 21.93
CA GLU A 145 -8.56 10.53 21.19
C GLU A 145 -8.63 10.13 19.70
N ALA A 146 -9.68 9.44 19.31
CA ALA A 146 -9.75 8.76 18.02
C ALA A 146 -10.30 9.64 16.88
N ASN A 147 -10.76 10.86 17.16
CA ASN A 147 -11.63 11.57 16.23
C ASN A 147 -11.32 13.08 16.07
N PRO A 148 -10.38 13.49 15.24
CA PRO A 148 -9.40 12.69 14.51
C PRO A 148 -8.20 12.27 15.37
N PRO A 149 -7.49 11.20 15.04
CA PRO A 149 -6.23 10.87 15.72
C PRO A 149 -5.18 11.95 15.44
N ALA A 150 -4.45 12.34 16.49
CA ALA A 150 -3.33 13.27 16.38
C ALA A 150 -2.01 12.51 16.11
N GLY A 151 -1.13 13.11 15.31
CA GLY A 151 0.24 12.62 15.15
C GLY A 151 0.33 11.21 14.55
N ILE A 152 -0.29 10.97 13.40
CA ILE A 152 -0.25 9.66 12.72
C ILE A 152 1.17 9.39 12.20
N PRO A 153 1.84 8.31 12.64
CA PRO A 153 3.16 7.95 12.16
C PRO A 153 3.14 7.60 10.67
N GLU A 154 4.17 8.00 9.94
CA GLU A 154 4.38 7.55 8.56
C GLU A 154 4.87 6.09 8.57
N PRO A 155 4.33 5.20 7.71
CA PRO A 155 4.81 3.83 7.58
C PRO A 155 6.29 3.75 7.21
N ALA A 156 6.98 2.75 7.76
CA ALA A 156 8.39 2.50 7.47
C ALA A 156 8.65 0.99 7.36
N LEU A 157 8.97 0.52 6.16
CA LEU A 157 9.26 -0.88 5.90
C LEU A 157 10.78 -1.14 6.00
N VAL A 158 11.14 -2.33 6.48
CA VAL A 158 12.54 -2.77 6.49
C VAL A 158 12.89 -3.56 5.23
N THR A 159 14.13 -3.47 4.79
CA THR A 159 14.67 -4.12 3.60
C THR A 159 15.64 -5.25 3.95
N ASP A 160 15.89 -6.14 2.99
CA ASP A 160 16.88 -7.19 3.06
C ASP A 160 18.04 -6.89 2.07
N SER A 161 19.15 -6.41 2.59
CA SER A 161 20.32 -6.03 1.80
C SER A 161 20.98 -7.23 1.09
N ALA A 162 20.90 -8.43 1.67
CA ALA A 162 21.40 -9.64 1.01
C ALA A 162 20.53 -9.99 -0.21
N ASN A 163 19.21 -9.85 -0.08
CA ASN A 163 18.29 -10.04 -1.19
C ASN A 163 18.48 -8.97 -2.30
N GLN A 164 18.71 -7.70 -1.93
CA GLN A 164 19.04 -6.64 -2.90
C GLN A 164 20.26 -7.00 -3.74
N LEU A 165 21.35 -7.42 -3.08
CA LEU A 165 22.58 -7.81 -3.77
C LEU A 165 22.36 -8.99 -4.72
N ARG A 166 21.66 -10.02 -4.28
CA ARG A 166 21.29 -11.18 -5.10
C ARG A 166 20.48 -10.77 -6.34
N LEU A 167 19.45 -9.98 -6.14
CA LEU A 167 18.55 -9.54 -7.23
C LEU A 167 19.26 -8.68 -8.27
N ARG A 168 20.15 -7.78 -7.84
CA ARG A 168 20.95 -7.00 -8.80
C ARG A 168 21.80 -7.92 -9.69
N GLY A 169 22.47 -8.90 -9.10
CA GLY A 169 23.26 -9.87 -9.86
C GLY A 169 22.43 -10.71 -10.82
N GLU A 170 21.29 -11.24 -10.38
CA GLU A 170 20.42 -12.09 -11.20
C GLU A 170 19.72 -11.32 -12.34
N LEU A 171 19.39 -10.05 -12.12
CA LEU A 171 18.61 -9.22 -13.07
C LEU A 171 19.49 -8.25 -13.87
N GLY A 172 20.80 -8.19 -13.63
CA GLY A 172 21.73 -7.31 -14.33
C GLY A 172 21.48 -5.82 -14.08
N LEU A 173 21.12 -5.47 -12.82
CA LEU A 173 20.77 -4.10 -12.44
C LEU A 173 21.97 -3.34 -11.88
N VAL A 174 22.00 -2.01 -12.09
CA VAL A 174 23.03 -1.16 -11.47
C VAL A 174 22.80 -1.02 -9.96
N ALA A 175 23.85 -0.63 -9.25
CA ALA A 175 23.78 -0.35 -7.81
C ALA A 175 23.68 1.17 -7.56
N PRO A 176 23.04 1.61 -6.46
CA PRO A 176 23.23 2.99 -5.99
C PRO A 176 24.73 3.31 -5.79
N PRO A 177 25.19 4.55 -5.96
CA PRO A 177 24.41 5.79 -6.03
C PRO A 177 23.90 6.20 -7.43
N ALA A 178 24.02 5.37 -8.45
CA ALA A 178 23.44 5.69 -9.76
C ALA A 178 21.96 6.13 -9.61
N PRO A 179 21.49 7.12 -10.39
CA PRO A 179 20.10 7.58 -10.30
C PRO A 179 19.15 6.49 -10.83
N ILE A 180 18.43 5.85 -9.92
CA ILE A 180 17.47 4.79 -10.22
C ILE A 180 16.06 5.36 -10.03
N ILE A 181 15.25 5.30 -11.09
CA ILE A 181 13.86 5.75 -11.07
C ILE A 181 12.93 4.54 -11.20
N GLY A 182 12.05 4.37 -10.20
CA GLY A 182 11.01 3.35 -10.24
C GLY A 182 9.80 3.84 -11.04
N MET A 183 9.21 2.96 -11.86
CA MET A 183 7.94 3.24 -12.54
C MET A 183 6.92 2.16 -12.22
N MET A 184 5.68 2.56 -11.88
CA MET A 184 4.59 1.67 -11.51
C MET A 184 3.36 1.97 -12.36
N PRO A 185 3.31 1.45 -13.61
CA PRO A 185 2.23 1.75 -14.56
C PRO A 185 0.95 1.02 -14.24
N GLY A 186 0.99 -0.05 -13.44
CA GLY A 186 -0.16 -0.85 -13.08
C GLY A 186 -1.13 -0.13 -12.14
N ALA A 187 -2.41 -0.51 -12.20
CA ALA A 187 -3.45 -0.13 -11.25
C ALA A 187 -4.50 -1.24 -11.17
N GLU A 188 -4.43 -2.07 -10.14
CA GLU A 188 -5.34 -3.24 -9.96
C GLU A 188 -6.82 -2.83 -9.86
N TYR A 189 -7.09 -1.60 -9.41
CA TYR A 189 -8.46 -1.08 -9.33
C TYR A 189 -9.12 -0.97 -10.71
N GLY A 190 -8.38 -0.53 -11.74
CA GLY A 190 -8.90 -0.44 -13.10
C GLY A 190 -8.25 0.66 -13.95
N PRO A 191 -8.55 0.67 -15.27
CA PRO A 191 -7.88 1.55 -16.25
C PRO A 191 -8.10 3.06 -16.01
N ALA A 192 -9.16 3.46 -15.29
CA ALA A 192 -9.38 4.88 -14.96
C ALA A 192 -8.34 5.46 -13.97
N LYS A 193 -7.44 4.64 -13.44
CA LYS A 193 -6.29 5.06 -12.62
C LYS A 193 -4.96 5.00 -13.36
N GLN A 194 -4.93 4.51 -14.61
CA GLN A 194 -3.69 4.28 -15.35
C GLN A 194 -3.34 5.49 -16.20
N TRP A 195 -2.21 6.11 -15.91
CA TRP A 195 -1.58 7.10 -16.79
C TRP A 195 -1.19 6.44 -18.12
N PRO A 196 -1.30 7.12 -19.27
CA PRO A 196 -1.02 6.50 -20.56
C PRO A 196 0.38 5.86 -20.63
N LEU A 197 0.47 4.64 -21.17
CA LEU A 197 1.75 3.94 -21.33
C LEU A 197 2.72 4.72 -22.21
N ALA A 198 2.21 5.40 -23.25
CA ALA A 198 3.01 6.30 -24.09
C ALA A 198 3.67 7.44 -23.29
N HIS A 199 3.01 7.95 -22.25
CA HIS A 199 3.57 8.96 -21.36
C HIS A 199 4.66 8.40 -20.44
N PHE A 200 4.44 7.19 -19.86
CA PHE A 200 5.49 6.48 -19.12
C PHE A 200 6.72 6.22 -19.99
N ARG A 201 6.50 5.79 -21.25
CA ARG A 201 7.57 5.54 -22.21
C ARG A 201 8.36 6.82 -22.53
N ALA A 202 7.68 7.93 -22.87
CA ALA A 202 8.32 9.20 -23.16
C ALA A 202 9.15 9.72 -21.98
N LEU A 203 8.63 9.56 -20.75
CA LEU A 203 9.35 9.91 -19.54
C LEU A 203 10.57 8.99 -19.33
N ALA A 204 10.44 7.67 -19.49
CA ALA A 204 11.55 6.71 -19.38
C ALA A 204 12.67 7.00 -20.36
N GLU A 205 12.33 7.29 -21.64
CA GLU A 205 13.28 7.68 -22.67
C GLU A 205 14.02 8.98 -22.32
N SER A 206 13.33 9.96 -21.74
CA SER A 206 13.94 11.23 -21.35
C SER A 206 14.89 11.07 -20.15
N LEU A 207 14.51 10.23 -19.17
CA LEU A 207 15.33 9.94 -17.99
C LEU A 207 16.58 9.13 -18.33
N THR A 208 16.47 8.12 -19.19
CA THR A 208 17.64 7.31 -19.60
C THR A 208 18.62 8.12 -20.46
N ARG A 209 18.14 9.07 -21.29
CA ARG A 209 19.03 10.03 -21.99
C ARG A 209 19.81 10.93 -21.02
N GLN A 210 19.32 11.16 -19.82
CA GLN A 210 19.99 11.90 -18.75
C GLN A 210 20.84 11.00 -17.82
N GLY A 211 21.01 9.70 -18.16
CA GLY A 211 21.86 8.76 -17.42
C GLY A 211 21.19 8.02 -16.28
N ALA A 212 19.87 8.12 -16.12
CA ALA A 212 19.16 7.34 -15.11
C ALA A 212 18.92 5.88 -15.57
N GLU A 213 18.93 4.93 -14.63
CA GLU A 213 18.32 3.61 -14.83
C GLU A 213 16.83 3.68 -14.46
N VAL A 214 15.98 3.08 -15.29
CA VAL A 214 14.55 2.98 -15.03
C VAL A 214 14.15 1.55 -14.73
N ARG A 215 13.50 1.30 -13.59
CA ARG A 215 12.97 -0.01 -13.19
C ARG A 215 11.44 0.03 -13.17
N ILE A 216 10.80 -0.83 -13.98
CA ILE A 216 9.35 -0.92 -14.06
C ILE A 216 8.88 -2.04 -13.15
N PHE A 217 8.05 -1.71 -12.16
CA PHE A 217 7.51 -2.66 -11.19
C PHE A 217 6.03 -2.91 -11.44
N GLY A 218 5.63 -4.18 -11.32
CA GLY A 218 4.25 -4.61 -11.48
C GLY A 218 4.09 -6.11 -11.30
N GLY A 219 2.84 -6.55 -11.21
CA GLY A 219 2.51 -7.97 -11.14
C GLY A 219 2.53 -8.66 -12.52
N PRO A 220 2.18 -9.96 -12.58
CA PRO A 220 2.12 -10.70 -13.85
C PRO A 220 1.19 -10.08 -14.89
N LYS A 221 0.14 -9.36 -14.48
CA LYS A 221 -0.79 -8.67 -15.38
C LYS A 221 -0.18 -7.44 -16.06
N ASP A 222 0.88 -6.88 -15.48
CA ASP A 222 1.52 -5.65 -15.94
C ASP A 222 2.69 -5.91 -16.90
N VAL A 223 3.04 -7.18 -17.17
CA VAL A 223 4.18 -7.58 -18.02
C VAL A 223 4.10 -6.91 -19.39
N ALA A 224 2.95 -6.98 -20.06
CA ALA A 224 2.77 -6.40 -21.39
C ALA A 224 2.92 -4.86 -21.39
N ALA A 225 2.38 -4.20 -20.37
CA ALA A 225 2.53 -2.75 -20.20
C ALA A 225 4.00 -2.37 -19.95
N GLY A 226 4.71 -3.15 -19.13
CA GLY A 226 6.14 -2.97 -18.89
C GLY A 226 6.98 -3.17 -20.15
N GLU A 227 6.67 -4.17 -20.99
CA GLU A 227 7.34 -4.39 -22.27
C GLU A 227 7.09 -3.24 -23.25
N GLU A 228 5.85 -2.75 -23.36
CA GLU A 228 5.53 -1.60 -24.21
C GLU A 228 6.33 -0.35 -23.81
N ILE A 229 6.52 -0.11 -22.52
CA ILE A 229 7.32 1.02 -22.03
C ILE A 229 8.81 0.80 -22.33
N ALA A 230 9.34 -0.41 -22.07
CA ALA A 230 10.77 -0.71 -22.14
C ALA A 230 11.30 -0.97 -23.56
N GLN A 231 10.44 -1.34 -24.51
CA GLN A 231 10.84 -1.81 -25.83
C GLN A 231 11.82 -0.87 -26.53
N GLY A 232 13.04 -1.37 -26.81
CA GLY A 232 14.07 -0.63 -27.52
C GLY A 232 14.77 0.49 -26.74
N LEU A 233 14.50 0.63 -25.44
CA LEU A 233 15.14 1.61 -24.56
C LEU A 233 16.26 0.94 -23.75
N ALA A 234 17.50 1.35 -23.95
CA ALA A 234 18.62 0.96 -23.10
C ALA A 234 18.48 1.60 -21.72
N GLY A 235 18.83 0.85 -20.65
CA GLY A 235 18.71 1.34 -19.27
C GLY A 235 17.30 1.31 -18.70
N VAL A 236 16.32 0.71 -19.41
CA VAL A 236 14.97 0.47 -18.91
C VAL A 236 14.77 -1.02 -18.68
N HIS A 237 14.49 -1.42 -17.44
CA HIS A 237 14.33 -2.80 -17.03
C HIS A 237 12.87 -3.10 -16.67
N ASN A 238 12.21 -3.96 -17.46
CA ASN A 238 10.88 -4.47 -17.10
C ASN A 238 11.03 -5.59 -16.06
N LEU A 239 10.67 -5.31 -14.80
CA LEU A 239 10.65 -6.24 -13.68
C LEU A 239 9.24 -6.78 -13.38
N CYS A 240 8.23 -6.40 -14.15
CA CYS A 240 6.87 -6.88 -14.00
C CYS A 240 6.81 -8.40 -14.11
N GLY A 241 6.20 -9.05 -13.15
CA GLY A 241 6.08 -10.52 -13.10
C GLY A 241 7.38 -11.29 -12.85
N LYS A 242 8.54 -10.62 -12.81
CA LYS A 242 9.86 -11.24 -12.54
C LYS A 242 10.24 -11.24 -11.07
N THR A 243 9.53 -10.49 -10.24
CA THR A 243 9.79 -10.31 -8.82
C THR A 243 8.59 -10.72 -8.00
N ARG A 244 8.83 -11.35 -6.85
CA ARG A 244 7.81 -11.50 -5.80
C ARG A 244 7.64 -10.16 -5.07
N LEU A 245 6.58 -10.00 -4.30
CA LEU A 245 6.32 -8.76 -3.58
C LEU A 245 7.46 -8.38 -2.61
N ALA A 246 8.06 -9.34 -1.92
CA ALA A 246 9.22 -9.11 -1.07
C ALA A 246 10.44 -8.61 -1.87
N ASP A 247 10.69 -9.20 -3.05
CA ASP A 247 11.78 -8.79 -3.93
C ASP A 247 11.55 -7.35 -4.46
N ALA A 248 10.29 -7.02 -4.79
CA ALA A 248 9.91 -5.67 -5.22
C ALA A 248 10.16 -4.64 -4.11
N VAL A 249 9.84 -4.96 -2.84
CA VAL A 249 10.15 -4.08 -1.69
C VAL A 249 11.65 -3.75 -1.66
N ASP A 250 12.50 -4.76 -1.77
CA ASP A 250 13.95 -4.57 -1.68
C ASP A 250 14.51 -3.75 -2.85
N LEU A 251 14.01 -3.97 -4.08
CA LEU A 251 14.47 -3.21 -5.26
C LEU A 251 13.87 -1.79 -5.33
N ILE A 252 12.65 -1.57 -4.85
CA ILE A 252 12.04 -0.23 -4.76
C ILE A 252 12.80 0.65 -3.79
N ALA A 253 13.34 0.09 -2.71
CA ALA A 253 14.15 0.82 -1.73
C ALA A 253 15.46 1.40 -2.32
N GLU A 254 15.92 0.87 -3.45
CA GLU A 254 17.07 1.40 -4.17
C GLU A 254 16.70 2.58 -5.09
N CYS A 255 15.40 2.76 -5.37
CA CYS A 255 14.93 3.85 -6.21
C CYS A 255 15.03 5.17 -5.44
N ARG A 256 15.62 6.16 -6.08
CA ARG A 256 15.66 7.54 -5.58
C ARG A 256 14.29 8.18 -5.63
N GLU A 257 13.63 8.07 -6.77
CA GLU A 257 12.27 8.54 -7.01
C GLU A 257 11.42 7.44 -7.64
N VAL A 258 10.12 7.53 -7.41
CA VAL A 258 9.15 6.60 -7.96
C VAL A 258 7.99 7.35 -8.60
N VAL A 259 7.78 7.09 -9.88
CA VAL A 259 6.62 7.57 -10.65
C VAL A 259 5.54 6.48 -10.61
N SER A 260 4.41 6.79 -10.03
CA SER A 260 3.36 5.79 -9.82
C SER A 260 1.96 6.34 -10.02
N ASN A 261 1.11 5.55 -10.63
CA ASN A 261 -0.34 5.70 -10.47
C ASN A 261 -0.72 5.51 -8.98
N ASP A 262 -1.89 6.00 -8.57
CA ASP A 262 -2.47 5.66 -7.24
C ASP A 262 -2.66 4.14 -7.12
N SER A 263 -1.64 3.46 -6.62
CA SER A 263 -1.51 2.01 -6.55
C SER A 263 -0.93 1.53 -5.22
N GLY A 264 -1.02 0.22 -4.95
CA GLY A 264 -0.45 -0.36 -3.73
C GLY A 264 1.06 -0.18 -3.61
N LEU A 265 1.80 -0.28 -4.73
CA LEU A 265 3.26 -0.14 -4.74
C LEU A 265 3.71 1.31 -4.50
N MET A 266 2.89 2.32 -4.82
CA MET A 266 3.16 3.71 -4.45
C MET A 266 3.31 3.87 -2.93
N HIS A 267 2.42 3.24 -2.17
CA HIS A 267 2.48 3.28 -0.70
C HIS A 267 3.69 2.50 -0.16
N VAL A 268 4.07 1.40 -0.82
CA VAL A 268 5.31 0.66 -0.52
C VAL A 268 6.53 1.56 -0.72
N ALA A 269 6.62 2.25 -1.85
CA ALA A 269 7.72 3.17 -2.15
C ALA A 269 7.80 4.33 -1.15
N ALA A 270 6.66 4.90 -0.76
CA ALA A 270 6.59 5.93 0.27
C ALA A 270 7.13 5.42 1.61
N ALA A 271 6.75 4.20 2.02
CA ALA A 271 7.21 3.57 3.27
C ALA A 271 8.69 3.14 3.24
N LEU A 272 9.32 3.14 2.08
CA LEU A 272 10.75 2.87 1.87
C LEU A 272 11.59 4.15 1.73
N GLY A 273 10.96 5.32 1.83
CA GLY A 273 11.63 6.62 1.80
C GLY A 273 11.93 7.17 0.40
N ALA A 274 11.48 6.51 -0.68
CA ALA A 274 11.62 7.05 -2.02
C ALA A 274 10.80 8.35 -2.18
N ARG A 275 11.29 9.31 -2.98
CA ARG A 275 10.49 10.45 -3.38
C ARG A 275 9.38 10.02 -4.34
N ILE A 276 8.16 10.44 -4.09
CA ILE A 276 6.98 9.97 -4.83
C ILE A 276 6.49 11.03 -5.80
N GLN A 277 6.43 10.67 -7.08
CA GLN A 277 5.70 11.38 -8.13
C GLN A 277 4.36 10.66 -8.32
N GLY A 278 3.35 11.07 -7.53
CA GLY A 278 2.05 10.38 -7.46
C GLY A 278 1.06 10.92 -8.48
N ILE A 279 0.56 10.06 -9.38
CA ILE A 279 -0.37 10.42 -10.45
C ILE A 279 -1.79 10.01 -10.05
N TYR A 280 -2.71 10.98 -10.01
CA TYR A 280 -4.09 10.77 -9.63
C TYR A 280 -5.06 11.17 -10.74
N GLY A 281 -5.97 10.26 -11.05
CA GLY A 281 -7.05 10.47 -12.02
C GLY A 281 -8.42 10.28 -11.39
N SER A 282 -8.97 9.07 -11.46
CA SER A 282 -10.30 8.76 -10.92
C SER A 282 -10.37 8.69 -9.40
N SER A 283 -9.24 8.66 -8.70
CA SER A 283 -9.12 8.65 -7.23
C SER A 283 -8.71 10.02 -6.67
N SER A 284 -8.71 10.12 -5.35
CA SER A 284 -8.41 11.37 -4.64
C SER A 284 -7.12 11.28 -3.82
N PRO A 285 -6.15 12.19 -4.03
CA PRO A 285 -4.96 12.28 -3.18
C PRO A 285 -5.28 12.70 -1.75
N HIS A 286 -6.48 13.24 -1.49
CA HIS A 286 -6.91 13.56 -0.13
C HIS A 286 -7.39 12.34 0.65
N TYR A 287 -7.85 11.28 -0.05
CA TYR A 287 -8.37 10.07 0.57
C TYR A 287 -7.29 9.01 0.88
N THR A 288 -6.40 8.76 -0.07
CA THR A 288 -5.29 7.81 0.02
C THR A 288 -3.99 8.44 -0.46
N PRO A 289 -3.46 9.49 0.24
CA PRO A 289 -2.16 10.06 -0.12
C PRO A 289 -1.05 9.05 0.15
N PRO A 290 0.07 9.08 -0.58
CA PRO A 290 1.30 8.43 -0.11
C PRO A 290 1.72 9.09 1.21
N LEU A 291 1.96 8.25 2.23
CA LEU A 291 2.23 8.72 3.60
C LEU A 291 3.72 9.02 3.75
N THR A 292 4.14 10.11 3.18
CA THR A 292 5.48 10.69 3.29
C THR A 292 5.42 12.18 3.02
N ALA A 293 6.28 12.97 3.63
CA ALA A 293 6.46 14.37 3.28
C ALA A 293 7.17 14.53 1.92
N ASN A 294 7.98 13.51 1.51
CA ASN A 294 8.76 13.52 0.27
C ASN A 294 7.93 13.06 -0.93
N ARG A 295 6.96 13.90 -1.34
CA ARG A 295 6.05 13.58 -2.45
C ARG A 295 5.68 14.80 -3.27
N GLU A 296 5.42 14.58 -4.54
CA GLU A 296 4.74 15.51 -5.43
C GLU A 296 3.51 14.85 -6.04
N ILE A 297 2.39 15.55 -6.06
CA ILE A 297 1.10 15.03 -6.52
C ILE A 297 0.72 15.67 -7.86
N HIS A 298 0.56 14.85 -8.86
CA HIS A 298 0.10 15.24 -10.18
C HIS A 298 -1.39 14.91 -10.30
N TRP A 299 -2.22 15.91 -10.05
CA TRP A 299 -3.69 15.82 -10.09
C TRP A 299 -4.28 17.09 -10.69
N LEU A 300 -5.15 16.96 -11.69
CA LEU A 300 -5.74 18.10 -12.39
C LEU A 300 -7.04 18.60 -11.75
N ALA A 301 -7.64 17.84 -10.84
CA ALA A 301 -8.87 18.20 -10.13
C ALA A 301 -10.01 18.66 -11.07
N LEU A 302 -10.19 17.97 -12.22
CA LEU A 302 -11.28 18.28 -13.15
C LEU A 302 -12.63 18.09 -12.48
N GLU A 303 -13.70 18.73 -12.97
CA GLU A 303 -15.05 18.58 -12.42
C GLU A 303 -15.51 17.11 -12.29
N CYS A 304 -15.09 16.26 -13.24
CA CYS A 304 -15.40 14.82 -13.20
C CYS A 304 -14.42 14.00 -12.35
N SER A 305 -13.43 14.62 -11.70
CA SER A 305 -12.38 13.95 -10.90
C SER A 305 -12.31 14.56 -9.48
N PRO A 306 -12.33 13.67 -8.43
CA PRO A 306 -12.30 12.22 -8.45
C PRO A 306 -13.70 11.60 -8.66
N CYS A 307 -13.84 10.68 -9.60
CA CYS A 307 -15.11 9.97 -9.83
C CYS A 307 -15.18 8.59 -9.13
N PHE A 308 -14.07 8.05 -8.67
CA PHE A 308 -13.97 6.73 -8.04
C PHE A 308 -14.53 5.57 -8.88
N LYS A 309 -14.46 5.69 -10.22
CA LYS A 309 -14.90 4.65 -11.15
C LYS A 309 -13.70 3.81 -11.62
N ARG A 310 -13.95 2.53 -11.90
CA ARG A 310 -12.94 1.62 -12.46
C ARG A 310 -12.63 1.89 -13.91
N VAL A 311 -13.65 2.29 -14.66
CA VAL A 311 -13.60 2.69 -16.06
C VAL A 311 -14.14 4.10 -16.16
N CYS A 312 -13.53 4.95 -16.99
CA CYS A 312 -13.96 6.32 -17.17
C CYS A 312 -15.38 6.35 -17.77
N PRO A 313 -16.39 6.90 -17.07
CA PRO A 313 -17.77 6.92 -17.58
C PRO A 313 -17.95 7.85 -18.81
N LEU A 314 -17.01 8.80 -18.99
CA LEU A 314 -17.00 9.74 -20.11
C LEU A 314 -16.09 9.26 -21.27
N GLY A 315 -15.37 8.15 -21.10
CA GLY A 315 -14.50 7.53 -22.11
C GLY A 315 -13.19 8.25 -22.41
N HIS A 316 -13.01 9.52 -22.01
CA HIS A 316 -11.88 10.34 -22.44
C HIS A 316 -10.63 10.26 -21.54
N THR A 317 -10.75 9.88 -20.27
CA THR A 317 -9.66 9.84 -19.26
C THR A 317 -8.78 11.11 -19.19
N ASN A 318 -9.32 12.29 -19.49
CA ASN A 318 -8.57 13.54 -19.56
C ASN A 318 -7.86 13.92 -18.26
N CYS A 319 -8.39 13.48 -17.12
CA CYS A 319 -7.75 13.65 -15.80
C CYS A 319 -6.35 13.00 -15.71
N LEU A 320 -6.02 12.09 -16.64
CA LEU A 320 -4.71 11.44 -16.76
C LEU A 320 -4.02 11.84 -18.07
N ASN A 321 -4.75 11.84 -19.20
CA ASN A 321 -4.18 12.14 -20.51
C ASN A 321 -3.57 13.55 -20.60
N HIS A 322 -4.10 14.51 -19.85
CA HIS A 322 -3.59 15.89 -19.85
C HIS A 322 -2.47 16.13 -18.80
N ILE A 323 -2.05 15.11 -18.06
CA ILE A 323 -0.81 15.17 -17.28
C ILE A 323 0.33 14.82 -18.23
N ALA A 324 1.01 15.83 -18.77
CA ALA A 324 2.09 15.65 -19.74
C ALA A 324 3.36 15.06 -19.07
N PRO A 325 4.15 14.21 -19.76
CA PRO A 325 5.40 13.66 -19.24
C PRO A 325 6.42 14.72 -18.83
N GLU A 326 6.46 15.84 -19.52
CA GLU A 326 7.36 16.97 -19.26
C GLU A 326 7.13 17.58 -17.87
N ARG A 327 5.87 17.57 -17.39
CA ARG A 327 5.55 18.02 -16.02
C ARG A 327 6.25 17.16 -14.97
N LEU A 328 6.27 15.83 -15.15
CA LEU A 328 6.94 14.94 -14.24
C LEU A 328 8.46 15.04 -14.41
N LEU A 329 8.95 15.14 -15.64
CA LEU A 329 10.38 15.29 -15.92
C LEU A 329 10.97 16.53 -15.22
N THR A 330 10.23 17.65 -15.21
CA THR A 330 10.67 18.89 -14.53
C THR A 330 10.67 18.73 -13.01
N ALA A 331 9.82 17.86 -12.46
CA ALA A 331 9.69 17.62 -11.02
C ALA A 331 10.75 16.61 -10.49
N ILE A 332 11.26 15.73 -11.37
CA ILE A 332 12.25 14.71 -11.00
C ILE A 332 13.66 15.35 -10.98
N SER A 333 14.40 15.13 -9.87
CA SER A 333 15.80 15.55 -9.75
C SER A 333 16.72 14.34 -9.82
N LEU A 334 17.67 14.38 -10.74
CA LEU A 334 18.73 13.37 -10.85
C LEU A 334 20.02 13.75 -10.10
N ASP A 335 20.12 14.95 -9.53
CA ASP A 335 21.29 15.43 -8.79
C ASP A 335 21.42 14.74 -7.44
N GLU A 336 22.66 14.41 -7.02
CA GLU A 336 22.93 13.68 -5.77
C GLU A 336 22.52 14.43 -4.49
N ASP A 337 22.48 15.75 -4.51
CA ASP A 337 22.22 16.61 -3.35
C ASP A 337 20.74 16.77 -2.96
N ALA A 338 19.81 16.12 -3.67
CA ALA A 338 18.36 16.28 -3.47
C ALA A 338 17.71 15.18 -2.56
N ARG A 339 18.45 14.65 -1.56
CA ARG A 339 17.88 13.72 -0.56
C ARG A 339 17.49 14.41 0.72
#